data_9f67f91a89aef6b8bcdce681ee5a42f9
#
_entry.id   9f67f91a89aef6b8bcdce681ee5a42f9
#
_cell.length_a   1.000
_cell.length_b   1.000
_cell.length_c   1.000
_cell.angle_alpha   90.00
_cell.angle_beta   90.00
_cell.angle_gamma   90.00
#
_symmetry.space_group_name_H-M   'P 1'
#
loop_
_entity.id
_entity.type
_entity.pdbx_description
1 polymer ?
#
loop_
_entity_poly.entity_id
_entity_poly.type
_entity_poly.pdbx_seq_one_letter_code
_entity_poly.pdbx_strand_id
1 'polypeptide(L)'
;MPNSKLTMSLIARMALAFLLATAQLPAAFALDNAPASVVQELVPFSSDEGLARLARSTAKVDFPALANQFEPQSNAAFCGPTSAAIVLNAVRGRAADLPRDRSRLRSEDLQYVPSNFDPTIPRFTQDNVIIKGQKTRAQVLGEPLAINGKQIQDFGYQVRQLEEMLRANGATTRLTIVDDNKVEQDIRNDLVENLKRRGNYAIVAYKRDAVGQRGGGHISPLGAYDAESDSFLVLDVNPASAGWVWMPTATLIKGMRTFDTVENRGYILVQSP
;
A
#
# COMPACT_ATOMS: atom_id res chain seq x y z
N MET A 1 45.86 -30.44 73.97
CA MET A 1 45.42 -30.77 75.39
C MET A 1 44.03 -30.25 75.60
N PRO A 2 43.21 -30.86 76.30
CA PRO A 2 42.65 -32.21 76.07
C PRO A 2 41.11 -32.21 76.19
N ASN A 3 40.62 -33.39 75.90
CA ASN A 3 39.49 -34.09 76.54
C ASN A 3 38.07 -33.64 76.26
N SER A 4 37.27 -34.46 75.97
CA SER A 4 36.94 -35.87 76.10
C SER A 4 35.45 -36.02 76.43
N LYS A 5 34.90 -37.04 75.89
CA LYS A 5 33.94 -38.00 76.46
C LYS A 5 32.45 -37.55 76.42
N LEU A 6 31.71 -38.36 75.98
CA LEU A 6 31.13 -39.72 76.12
C LEU A 6 29.66 -39.54 76.43
N THR A 7 28.80 -40.16 75.98
CA THR A 7 28.30 -41.51 75.82
C THR A 7 26.78 -41.53 75.85
N MET A 8 26.26 -42.40 75.01
CA MET A 8 25.20 -43.39 75.29
C MET A 8 23.75 -42.91 75.49
N SER A 9 22.95 -43.29 74.58
CA SER A 9 22.11 -44.51 74.58
C SER A 9 20.72 -44.33 75.17
N LEU A 10 19.70 -44.61 74.53
CA LEU A 10 18.72 -45.71 74.64
C LEU A 10 17.44 -45.41 73.84
N ILE A 11 17.22 -46.12 72.81
CA ILE A 11 16.17 -47.15 72.60
C ILE A 11 14.72 -46.71 72.84
N ALA A 12 14.01 -46.79 71.73
CA ALA A 12 12.67 -47.36 71.51
C ALA A 12 11.44 -46.52 71.82
N ARG A 13 10.67 -46.22 70.83
CA ARG A 13 9.42 -46.98 70.54
C ARG A 13 8.76 -46.50 69.33
N MET A 14 8.37 -47.44 68.48
CA MET A 14 7.53 -47.27 67.26
C MET A 14 6.20 -46.63 67.62
N ALA A 15 5.84 -45.62 66.77
CA ALA A 15 4.45 -45.34 66.51
C ALA A 15 4.31 -45.02 64.99
N LEU A 16 3.74 -46.01 64.32
CA LEU A 16 3.43 -45.94 62.91
C LEU A 16 2.20 -44.99 62.68
N ALA A 17 2.40 -43.78 62.21
CA ALA A 17 1.34 -42.92 61.81
C ALA A 17 1.35 -42.83 60.26
N PHE A 18 0.41 -43.52 59.64
CA PHE A 18 0.12 -43.37 58.20
C PHE A 18 -0.40 -41.95 57.96
N LEU A 19 0.42 -41.07 57.44
CA LEU A 19 -0.06 -39.81 56.79
C LEU A 19 -0.33 -40.07 55.29
N LEU A 20 -1.60 -40.08 54.97
CA LEU A 20 -2.06 -39.97 53.55
C LEU A 20 -1.64 -38.62 53.05
N ALA A 21 -0.57 -38.58 52.30
CA ALA A 21 -0.21 -37.42 51.49
C ALA A 21 -1.12 -37.42 50.24
N THR A 22 -2.15 -36.58 50.25
CA THR A 22 -2.89 -36.23 49.04
C THR A 22 -1.97 -35.43 48.14
N ALA A 23 -1.42 -36.06 47.10
CA ALA A 23 -0.71 -35.37 46.01
C ALA A 23 -1.70 -34.48 45.27
N GLN A 24 -1.68 -33.21 45.58
CA GLN A 24 -2.30 -32.19 44.68
C GLN A 24 -1.44 -32.09 43.43
N LEU A 25 -1.95 -32.62 42.32
CA LEU A 25 -1.44 -32.35 40.97
C LEU A 25 -1.56 -30.84 40.70
N PRO A 26 -0.48 -30.15 40.29
CA PRO A 26 -0.62 -28.77 39.83
C PRO A 26 -1.52 -28.76 38.63
N ALA A 27 -2.52 -27.89 38.65
CA ALA A 27 -3.34 -27.57 37.48
C ALA A 27 -2.39 -27.18 36.34
N ALA A 28 -2.36 -27.97 35.27
CA ALA A 28 -1.71 -27.63 34.05
C ALA A 28 -2.36 -26.31 33.54
N PHE A 29 -1.63 -25.22 33.60
CA PHE A 29 -1.98 -24.02 32.87
C PHE A 29 -2.06 -24.43 31.40
N ALA A 30 -3.27 -24.51 30.86
CA ALA A 30 -3.49 -24.53 29.44
C ALA A 30 -2.89 -23.23 28.90
N LEU A 31 -1.73 -23.32 28.27
CA LEU A 31 -1.21 -22.26 27.41
C LEU A 31 -2.26 -22.09 26.31
N ASP A 32 -2.98 -21.00 26.39
CA ASP A 32 -3.88 -20.53 25.35
C ASP A 32 -3.00 -20.29 24.11
N ASN A 33 -2.88 -21.31 23.27
CA ASN A 33 -2.28 -21.21 21.95
C ASN A 33 -3.25 -20.44 21.05
N ALA A 34 -3.45 -19.15 21.34
CA ALA A 34 -3.93 -18.26 20.31
C ALA A 34 -2.90 -18.34 19.15
N PRO A 35 -3.32 -18.66 17.94
CA PRO A 35 -2.38 -18.72 16.83
C PRO A 35 -1.71 -17.36 16.76
N ALA A 36 -0.37 -17.33 16.92
CA ALA A 36 0.41 -16.14 16.69
C ALA A 36 -0.03 -15.63 15.32
N SER A 37 -0.53 -14.41 15.25
CA SER A 37 -0.87 -13.78 14.01
C SER A 37 0.40 -13.80 13.17
N VAL A 38 0.45 -14.67 12.18
CA VAL A 38 1.53 -14.73 11.22
C VAL A 38 1.50 -13.36 10.55
N VAL A 39 2.48 -12.51 10.89
CA VAL A 39 2.68 -11.26 10.16
C VAL A 39 3.02 -11.70 8.75
N GLN A 40 2.03 -11.66 7.89
CA GLN A 40 2.20 -12.03 6.50
C GLN A 40 3.16 -11.03 5.87
N GLU A 41 4.34 -11.52 5.47
CA GLU A 41 5.42 -10.70 4.96
C GLU A 41 5.09 -10.17 3.55
N LEU A 42 5.58 -8.96 3.24
CA LEU A 42 5.51 -8.41 1.88
C LEU A 42 6.42 -9.25 0.97
N VAL A 43 5.87 -9.74 -0.15
CA VAL A 43 6.63 -10.55 -1.10
C VAL A 43 7.01 -9.72 -2.31
N PRO A 44 8.32 -9.54 -2.62
CA PRO A 44 8.76 -8.81 -3.80
C PRO A 44 8.21 -9.45 -5.09
N PHE A 45 7.71 -8.63 -6.00
CA PHE A 45 7.21 -9.12 -7.29
C PHE A 45 8.26 -9.89 -8.09
N SER A 46 9.54 -9.46 -8.02
CA SER A 46 10.65 -10.05 -8.75
C SER A 46 11.16 -11.39 -8.18
N SER A 47 10.61 -11.85 -7.05
CA SER A 47 10.94 -13.18 -6.52
C SER A 47 10.19 -14.28 -7.26
N ASP A 48 10.66 -15.53 -7.17
CA ASP A 48 9.99 -16.70 -7.76
C ASP A 48 8.54 -16.81 -7.27
N GLU A 49 8.31 -16.63 -5.97
CA GLU A 49 6.95 -16.60 -5.39
C GLU A 49 6.13 -15.42 -5.92
N GLY A 50 6.74 -14.23 -6.07
CA GLY A 50 6.07 -13.06 -6.62
C GLY A 50 5.58 -13.28 -8.05
N LEU A 51 6.41 -13.91 -8.88
CA LEU A 51 6.05 -14.28 -10.26
C LEU A 51 5.01 -15.40 -10.29
N ALA A 52 5.11 -16.39 -9.41
CA ALA A 52 4.13 -17.46 -9.28
C ALA A 52 2.73 -16.92 -8.89
N ARG A 53 2.66 -15.95 -7.96
CA ARG A 53 1.41 -15.26 -7.61
C ARG A 53 0.77 -14.58 -8.81
N LEU A 54 1.55 -13.86 -9.62
CA LEU A 54 1.00 -13.28 -10.84
C LEU A 54 0.51 -14.35 -11.82
N ALA A 55 1.25 -15.44 -11.98
CA ALA A 55 0.88 -16.50 -12.90
C ALA A 55 -0.49 -17.11 -12.56
N ARG A 56 -0.73 -17.45 -11.28
CA ARG A 56 -1.99 -18.07 -10.81
C ARG A 56 -3.14 -17.09 -10.58
N SER A 57 -2.87 -15.78 -10.46
CA SER A 57 -3.91 -14.76 -10.26
C SER A 57 -4.90 -14.74 -11.41
N THR A 58 -6.20 -14.61 -11.09
CA THR A 58 -7.29 -14.44 -12.05
C THR A 58 -7.81 -13.01 -12.13
N ALA A 59 -7.63 -12.21 -11.09
CA ALA A 59 -7.98 -10.80 -11.03
C ALA A 59 -6.76 -9.93 -11.41
N LYS A 60 -6.45 -9.86 -12.70
CA LYS A 60 -5.30 -9.12 -13.28
C LYS A 60 -5.53 -8.67 -14.72
N VAL A 61 -6.80 -8.48 -15.09
CA VAL A 61 -7.19 -8.32 -16.51
C VAL A 61 -6.47 -7.19 -17.20
N ASP A 62 -6.28 -6.06 -16.50
CA ASP A 62 -5.63 -4.87 -17.04
C ASP A 62 -4.20 -4.63 -16.52
N PHE A 63 -3.61 -5.64 -15.87
CA PHE A 63 -2.18 -5.58 -15.48
C PHE A 63 -1.25 -5.27 -16.66
N PRO A 64 -1.40 -5.90 -17.86
CA PRO A 64 -0.55 -5.58 -19.00
C PRO A 64 -0.67 -4.12 -19.45
N ALA A 65 -1.86 -3.52 -19.36
CA ALA A 65 -2.07 -2.12 -19.71
C ALA A 65 -1.34 -1.20 -18.73
N LEU A 66 -1.41 -1.46 -17.42
CA LEU A 66 -0.67 -0.71 -16.41
C LEU A 66 0.84 -0.88 -16.57
N ALA A 67 1.31 -2.12 -16.77
CA ALA A 67 2.73 -2.41 -16.94
C ALA A 67 3.33 -1.68 -18.17
N ASN A 68 2.59 -1.61 -19.29
CA ASN A 68 3.00 -0.87 -20.48
C ASN A 68 3.08 0.65 -20.27
N GLN A 69 2.35 1.19 -19.30
CA GLN A 69 2.33 2.63 -19.01
C GLN A 69 3.13 2.98 -17.75
N PHE A 70 3.77 1.99 -17.13
CA PHE A 70 4.50 2.20 -15.89
C PHE A 70 5.68 3.14 -16.08
N GLU A 71 5.77 4.14 -15.20
CA GLU A 71 6.93 4.99 -15.03
C GLU A 71 7.21 5.22 -13.54
N PRO A 72 8.48 5.37 -13.13
CA PRO A 72 8.80 5.75 -11.76
C PRO A 72 8.51 7.22 -11.49
N GLN A 73 8.15 7.55 -10.24
CA GLN A 73 7.99 8.94 -9.83
C GLN A 73 9.31 9.71 -9.90
N SER A 74 9.24 10.97 -10.35
CA SER A 74 10.43 11.81 -10.57
C SER A 74 10.96 12.48 -9.31
N ASN A 75 10.15 12.55 -8.24
CA ASN A 75 10.53 13.11 -6.94
C ASN A 75 9.63 12.56 -5.83
N ALA A 76 9.98 12.82 -4.58
CA ALA A 76 9.33 12.23 -3.40
C ALA A 76 7.83 12.58 -3.24
N ALA A 77 7.35 13.68 -3.82
CA ALA A 77 5.96 14.14 -3.71
C ALA A 77 5.03 13.66 -4.86
N PHE A 78 5.59 13.00 -5.87
CA PHE A 78 4.88 12.73 -7.12
C PHE A 78 4.27 11.32 -7.24
N CYS A 79 4.12 10.59 -6.14
CA CYS A 79 3.45 9.27 -6.17
C CYS A 79 2.01 9.38 -6.73
N GLY A 80 1.23 10.39 -6.33
CA GLY A 80 -0.12 10.65 -6.84
C GLY A 80 -0.13 10.99 -8.34
N PRO A 81 0.57 12.05 -8.79
CA PRO A 81 0.68 12.39 -10.21
C PRO A 81 1.16 11.26 -11.10
N THR A 82 2.16 10.49 -10.64
CA THR A 82 2.69 9.34 -11.38
C THR A 82 1.64 8.23 -11.52
N SER A 83 0.98 7.86 -10.41
CA SER A 83 -0.09 6.86 -10.42
C SER A 83 -1.25 7.28 -11.32
N ALA A 84 -1.62 8.58 -11.29
CA ALA A 84 -2.64 9.11 -12.18
C ALA A 84 -2.21 9.04 -13.66
N ALA A 85 -0.99 9.43 -14.00
CA ALA A 85 -0.49 9.37 -15.37
C ALA A 85 -0.51 7.94 -15.92
N ILE A 86 -0.03 6.96 -15.13
CA ILE A 86 -0.05 5.53 -15.49
C ILE A 86 -1.48 5.07 -15.80
N VAL A 87 -2.42 5.33 -14.87
CA VAL A 87 -3.81 4.87 -15.01
C VAL A 87 -4.53 5.62 -16.14
N LEU A 88 -4.37 6.94 -16.26
CA LEU A 88 -4.98 7.71 -17.34
C LEU A 88 -4.49 7.29 -18.73
N ASN A 89 -3.21 6.96 -18.87
CA ASN A 89 -2.68 6.42 -20.12
C ASN A 89 -3.24 5.02 -20.42
N ALA A 90 -3.41 4.17 -19.40
CA ALA A 90 -4.04 2.86 -19.57
C ALA A 90 -5.53 2.97 -19.97
N VAL A 91 -6.26 3.92 -19.36
CA VAL A 91 -7.69 4.18 -19.63
C VAL A 91 -7.90 4.88 -20.96
N ARG A 92 -7.09 5.90 -21.28
CA ARG A 92 -7.34 6.85 -22.36
C ARG A 92 -6.25 6.86 -23.45
N GLY A 93 -5.30 5.95 -23.42
CA GLY A 93 -4.09 5.98 -24.26
C GLY A 93 -4.32 6.04 -25.77
N ARG A 94 -5.58 5.95 -26.24
CA ARG A 94 -5.98 6.10 -27.65
C ARG A 94 -6.92 7.28 -27.91
N ALA A 95 -7.17 8.11 -26.90
CA ALA A 95 -8.02 9.29 -27.08
C ALA A 95 -7.34 10.32 -27.99
N ALA A 96 -8.13 11.01 -28.82
CA ALA A 96 -7.59 11.99 -29.76
C ALA A 96 -7.14 13.29 -29.08
N ASP A 97 -7.60 13.55 -27.87
CA ASP A 97 -7.39 14.79 -27.10
C ASP A 97 -6.31 14.65 -26.01
N LEU A 98 -5.39 13.69 -26.15
CA LEU A 98 -4.31 13.50 -25.19
C LEU A 98 -3.39 14.74 -25.14
N PRO A 99 -2.96 15.14 -23.93
CA PRO A 99 -2.05 16.27 -23.78
C PRO A 99 -0.68 15.96 -24.38
N ARG A 100 -0.02 17.03 -24.85
CA ARG A 100 1.37 16.97 -25.31
C ARG A 100 2.25 17.70 -24.32
N ASP A 101 3.30 17.06 -23.89
CA ASP A 101 4.22 17.61 -22.89
C ASP A 101 5.56 17.95 -23.53
N ARG A 102 5.90 19.23 -23.50
CA ARG A 102 7.18 19.77 -23.98
C ARG A 102 8.16 20.06 -22.83
N SER A 103 7.79 19.85 -21.58
CA SER A 103 8.61 20.22 -20.42
C SER A 103 9.97 19.50 -20.37
N ARG A 104 10.08 18.37 -21.06
CA ARG A 104 11.32 17.58 -21.13
C ARG A 104 12.14 17.85 -22.40
N LEU A 105 11.67 18.72 -23.31
CA LEU A 105 12.41 19.14 -24.50
C LEU A 105 13.21 20.38 -24.15
N ARG A 106 14.49 20.35 -24.40
CA ARG A 106 15.39 21.50 -24.19
C ARG A 106 15.38 22.39 -25.42
N SER A 107 15.58 23.69 -25.23
CA SER A 107 15.63 24.63 -26.36
C SER A 107 16.75 24.27 -27.35
N GLU A 108 17.88 23.79 -26.84
CA GLU A 108 19.00 23.34 -27.67
C GLU A 108 18.68 22.08 -28.51
N ASP A 109 17.76 21.24 -28.06
CA ASP A 109 17.34 20.04 -28.83
C ASP A 109 16.44 20.44 -29.99
N LEU A 110 15.60 21.47 -29.80
CA LEU A 110 14.60 21.91 -30.79
C LEU A 110 15.23 22.50 -32.08
N GLN A 111 16.48 22.97 -32.01
CA GLN A 111 17.20 23.44 -33.20
C GLN A 111 17.44 22.34 -34.25
N TYR A 112 17.44 21.10 -33.86
CA TYR A 112 17.64 19.94 -34.74
C TYR A 112 16.33 19.31 -35.20
N VAL A 113 15.18 19.80 -34.70
CA VAL A 113 13.87 19.27 -35.04
C VAL A 113 13.36 19.99 -36.27
N PRO A 114 12.94 19.27 -37.35
CA PRO A 114 12.34 19.89 -38.51
C PRO A 114 11.14 20.80 -38.17
N SER A 115 11.01 21.94 -38.80
CA SER A 115 10.00 22.96 -38.46
C SER A 115 8.54 22.50 -38.54
N ASN A 116 8.29 21.43 -39.30
CA ASN A 116 6.97 20.84 -39.51
C ASN A 116 6.76 19.54 -38.67
N PHE A 117 7.66 19.22 -37.76
CA PHE A 117 7.59 18.02 -36.94
C PHE A 117 7.42 18.36 -35.46
N ASP A 118 6.43 17.74 -34.79
CA ASP A 118 6.26 17.83 -33.36
C ASP A 118 6.85 16.56 -32.69
N PRO A 119 7.98 16.65 -31.98
CA PRO A 119 8.64 15.50 -31.36
C PRO A 119 7.92 14.98 -30.11
N THR A 120 6.86 15.62 -29.65
CA THR A 120 6.13 15.19 -28.45
C THR A 120 5.23 14.01 -28.74
N ILE A 121 5.18 13.08 -27.78
CA ILE A 121 4.23 11.97 -27.79
C ILE A 121 2.97 12.40 -27.04
N PRO A 122 1.75 12.27 -27.62
CA PRO A 122 0.52 12.53 -26.89
C PRO A 122 0.33 11.53 -25.78
N ARG A 123 0.43 11.99 -24.52
CA ARG A 123 0.25 11.16 -23.33
C ARG A 123 0.09 12.00 -22.07
N PHE A 124 -0.47 11.41 -21.03
CA PHE A 124 -0.37 11.97 -19.69
C PHE A 124 1.05 11.74 -19.14
N THR A 125 1.56 12.75 -18.45
CA THR A 125 2.82 12.69 -17.69
C THR A 125 2.57 13.15 -16.27
N GLN A 126 3.48 12.84 -15.34
CA GLN A 126 3.37 13.31 -13.95
C GLN A 126 3.38 14.84 -13.84
N ASP A 127 3.80 15.54 -14.87
CA ASP A 127 3.84 17.01 -14.92
C ASP A 127 2.54 17.60 -15.48
N ASN A 128 1.99 17.02 -16.56
CA ASN A 128 0.81 17.60 -17.20
C ASN A 128 -0.52 17.21 -16.56
N VAL A 129 -0.61 16.09 -15.82
CA VAL A 129 -1.82 15.73 -15.07
C VAL A 129 -2.18 16.75 -14.00
N ILE A 130 -1.18 17.44 -13.43
CA ILE A 130 -1.36 18.46 -12.38
C ILE A 130 -2.05 19.70 -12.93
N ILE A 131 -1.87 20.04 -14.20
CA ILE A 131 -2.34 21.32 -14.81
C ILE A 131 -3.85 21.50 -14.62
N LYS A 132 -4.63 20.45 -14.72
CA LYS A 132 -6.08 20.48 -14.52
C LYS A 132 -6.51 20.20 -13.08
N GLY A 133 -5.58 19.86 -12.20
CA GLY A 133 -5.85 19.62 -10.79
C GLY A 133 -6.09 20.94 -10.03
N GLN A 134 -6.75 20.84 -8.88
CA GLN A 134 -6.96 21.99 -8.00
C GLN A 134 -5.71 22.39 -7.21
N LYS A 135 -4.75 21.49 -7.08
CA LYS A 135 -3.48 21.71 -6.37
C LYS A 135 -2.40 22.06 -7.35
N THR A 136 -1.74 23.20 -7.15
CA THR A 136 -0.62 23.64 -8.01
C THR A 136 0.59 22.73 -7.83
N ARG A 137 1.52 22.74 -8.81
CA ARG A 137 2.79 22.01 -8.68
C ARG A 137 3.57 22.43 -7.42
N ALA A 138 3.60 23.73 -7.08
CA ALA A 138 4.27 24.24 -5.90
C ALA A 138 3.63 23.69 -4.61
N GLN A 139 2.30 23.63 -4.56
CA GLN A 139 1.57 23.04 -3.44
C GLN A 139 1.78 21.52 -3.31
N VAL A 140 1.92 20.80 -4.43
CA VAL A 140 2.32 19.39 -4.40
C VAL A 140 3.71 19.22 -3.79
N LEU A 141 4.60 20.19 -3.99
CA LEU A 141 5.97 20.20 -3.44
C LEU A 141 6.05 20.83 -2.04
N GLY A 142 4.92 21.22 -1.44
CA GLY A 142 4.86 21.68 -0.06
C GLY A 142 4.66 23.18 0.14
N GLU A 143 4.35 23.96 -0.92
CA GLU A 143 3.82 25.30 -0.71
C GLU A 143 2.52 25.21 0.10
N PRO A 144 2.37 26.02 1.17
CA PRO A 144 1.16 25.99 1.98
C PRO A 144 -0.10 26.27 1.18
N LEU A 145 -1.17 25.55 1.50
CA LEU A 145 -2.50 25.78 0.95
C LEU A 145 -3.54 25.90 2.08
N ALA A 146 -4.64 26.61 1.81
CA ALA A 146 -5.71 26.79 2.78
C ALA A 146 -6.56 25.51 2.86
N ILE A 147 -6.55 24.87 4.03
CA ILE A 147 -7.42 23.73 4.35
C ILE A 147 -8.20 24.09 5.61
N ASN A 148 -9.53 24.10 5.53
CA ASN A 148 -10.39 24.48 6.66
C ASN A 148 -10.01 25.83 7.32
N GLY A 149 -9.62 26.81 6.50
CA GLY A 149 -9.23 28.15 6.95
C GLY A 149 -7.83 28.25 7.56
N LYS A 150 -7.04 27.20 7.54
CA LYS A 150 -5.64 27.20 8.02
C LYS A 150 -4.68 26.96 6.86
N GLN A 151 -3.53 27.62 6.90
CA GLN A 151 -2.43 27.37 5.97
C GLN A 151 -1.68 26.10 6.42
N ILE A 152 -1.69 25.08 5.58
CA ILE A 152 -1.09 23.77 5.88
C ILE A 152 -0.14 23.39 4.75
N GLN A 153 1.04 22.91 5.10
CA GLN A 153 1.93 22.21 4.17
C GLN A 153 1.42 20.78 3.99
N ASP A 154 1.04 20.43 2.78
CA ASP A 154 0.46 19.13 2.42
C ASP A 154 1.19 18.58 1.20
N PHE A 155 2.26 17.84 1.44
CA PHE A 155 3.09 17.24 0.39
C PHE A 155 2.34 16.16 -0.39
N GLY A 156 2.50 16.15 -1.70
CA GLY A 156 1.86 15.18 -2.56
C GLY A 156 0.35 15.42 -2.69
N TYR A 157 -0.42 14.37 -2.65
CA TYR A 157 -1.88 14.38 -2.76
C TYR A 157 -2.52 13.56 -1.65
N GLN A 158 -3.61 14.06 -1.11
CA GLN A 158 -4.59 13.26 -0.41
C GLN A 158 -5.43 12.50 -1.44
N VAL A 159 -6.03 11.38 -1.04
CA VAL A 159 -6.77 10.51 -1.97
C VAL A 159 -7.93 11.25 -2.67
N ARG A 160 -8.62 12.15 -1.98
CA ARG A 160 -9.71 12.97 -2.56
C ARG A 160 -9.19 13.99 -3.58
N GLN A 161 -8.11 14.68 -3.27
CA GLN A 161 -7.47 15.60 -4.22
C GLN A 161 -7.01 14.87 -5.49
N LEU A 162 -6.53 13.62 -5.34
CA LEU A 162 -6.16 12.77 -6.47
C LEU A 162 -7.37 12.36 -7.30
N GLU A 163 -8.48 12.02 -6.66
CA GLU A 163 -9.74 11.69 -7.37
C GLU A 163 -10.24 12.87 -8.19
N GLU A 164 -10.23 14.08 -7.63
CA GLU A 164 -10.58 15.31 -8.33
C GLU A 164 -9.67 15.56 -9.54
N MET A 165 -8.37 15.36 -9.40
CA MET A 165 -7.41 15.47 -10.51
C MET A 165 -7.68 14.44 -11.61
N LEU A 166 -7.98 13.20 -11.28
CA LEU A 166 -8.32 12.14 -12.25
C LEU A 166 -9.58 12.53 -13.02
N ARG A 167 -10.62 13.00 -12.36
CA ARG A 167 -11.87 13.47 -12.98
C ARG A 167 -11.66 14.67 -13.87
N ALA A 168 -10.88 15.65 -13.43
CA ALA A 168 -10.52 16.82 -14.22
C ALA A 168 -9.75 16.45 -15.52
N ASN A 169 -9.04 15.32 -15.52
CA ASN A 169 -8.37 14.75 -16.68
C ASN A 169 -9.23 13.74 -17.47
N GLY A 170 -10.55 13.68 -17.19
CA GLY A 170 -11.53 12.95 -17.98
C GLY A 170 -11.72 11.48 -17.59
N ALA A 171 -11.31 11.07 -16.40
CA ALA A 171 -11.62 9.75 -15.89
C ALA A 171 -12.99 9.68 -15.19
N THR A 172 -13.65 8.53 -15.28
CA THR A 172 -14.78 8.19 -14.41
C THR A 172 -14.24 7.50 -13.16
N THR A 173 -14.59 8.01 -11.98
CA THR A 173 -13.99 7.55 -10.72
C THR A 173 -15.03 7.28 -9.64
N ARG A 174 -14.67 6.39 -8.71
CA ARG A 174 -15.39 6.17 -7.45
C ARG A 174 -14.39 6.12 -6.31
N LEU A 175 -14.45 7.11 -5.43
CA LEU A 175 -13.62 7.22 -4.23
C LEU A 175 -14.25 6.44 -3.06
N THR A 176 -13.42 5.72 -2.31
CA THR A 176 -13.76 5.13 -1.03
C THR A 176 -12.72 5.52 0.02
N ILE A 177 -13.16 6.26 1.04
CA ILE A 177 -12.37 6.52 2.24
C ILE A 177 -12.50 5.31 3.16
N VAL A 178 -11.39 4.79 3.65
CA VAL A 178 -11.35 3.59 4.49
C VAL A 178 -11.23 4.00 5.96
N ASP A 179 -12.37 4.09 6.61
CA ASP A 179 -12.51 4.31 8.05
C ASP A 179 -12.78 2.99 8.80
N ASP A 180 -12.91 3.07 10.13
CA ASP A 180 -13.11 1.89 10.97
C ASP A 180 -14.50 1.24 10.78
N ASN A 181 -15.46 1.95 10.15
CA ASN A 181 -16.80 1.43 9.87
C ASN A 181 -16.84 0.56 8.60
N LYS A 182 -15.80 0.60 7.79
CA LYS A 182 -15.72 -0.19 6.54
C LYS A 182 -15.34 -1.63 6.85
N VAL A 183 -16.16 -2.57 6.39
CA VAL A 183 -15.92 -4.01 6.53
C VAL A 183 -14.79 -4.44 5.59
N GLU A 184 -13.79 -5.13 6.11
CA GLU A 184 -12.62 -5.56 5.32
C GLU A 184 -12.99 -6.43 4.13
N GLN A 185 -13.98 -7.31 4.32
CA GLN A 185 -14.46 -8.17 3.23
C GLN A 185 -15.08 -7.37 2.09
N ASP A 186 -15.79 -6.28 2.39
CA ASP A 186 -16.40 -5.43 1.37
C ASP A 186 -15.32 -4.68 0.58
N ILE A 187 -14.28 -4.17 1.25
CA ILE A 187 -13.13 -3.52 0.61
C ILE A 187 -12.41 -4.51 -0.31
N ARG A 188 -12.13 -5.73 0.19
CA ARG A 188 -11.52 -6.80 -0.60
C ARG A 188 -12.33 -7.11 -1.84
N ASN A 189 -13.61 -7.39 -1.66
CA ASN A 189 -14.53 -7.74 -2.76
C ASN A 189 -14.58 -6.64 -3.81
N ASP A 190 -14.68 -5.39 -3.39
CA ASP A 190 -14.75 -4.23 -4.26
C ASP A 190 -13.49 -4.09 -5.14
N LEU A 191 -12.31 -4.21 -4.54
CA LEU A 191 -11.03 -4.17 -5.25
C LEU A 191 -10.85 -5.37 -6.19
N VAL A 192 -11.17 -6.59 -5.72
CA VAL A 192 -11.03 -7.82 -6.51
C VAL A 192 -11.96 -7.82 -7.72
N GLU A 193 -13.23 -7.47 -7.52
CA GLU A 193 -14.20 -7.40 -8.62
C GLU A 193 -13.83 -6.33 -9.64
N ASN A 194 -13.24 -5.22 -9.19
CA ASN A 194 -12.71 -4.20 -10.10
C ASN A 194 -11.56 -4.75 -10.96
N LEU A 195 -10.60 -5.45 -10.37
CA LEU A 195 -9.43 -6.01 -11.08
C LEU A 195 -9.78 -7.16 -12.04
N LYS A 196 -10.98 -7.76 -11.93
CA LYS A 196 -11.50 -8.76 -12.86
C LYS A 196 -12.15 -8.16 -14.11
N ARG A 197 -12.45 -6.88 -14.12
CA ARG A 197 -13.18 -6.21 -15.20
C ARG A 197 -12.23 -5.42 -16.10
N ARG A 198 -12.31 -5.67 -17.41
CA ARG A 198 -11.53 -4.93 -18.40
C ARG A 198 -11.90 -3.44 -18.40
N GLY A 199 -10.88 -2.59 -18.49
CA GLY A 199 -11.04 -1.14 -18.46
C GLY A 199 -11.24 -0.56 -17.06
N ASN A 200 -11.09 -1.38 -16.03
CA ASN A 200 -11.24 -0.97 -14.63
C ASN A 200 -9.90 -1.05 -13.90
N TYR A 201 -9.56 0.03 -13.24
CA TYR A 201 -8.27 0.19 -12.54
C TYR A 201 -8.51 0.59 -11.09
N ALA A 202 -7.55 0.33 -10.23
CA ALA A 202 -7.60 0.75 -8.84
C ALA A 202 -6.31 1.47 -8.45
N ILE A 203 -6.44 2.57 -7.72
CA ILE A 203 -5.32 3.30 -7.09
C ILE A 203 -5.57 3.28 -5.59
N VAL A 204 -4.55 2.93 -4.81
CA VAL A 204 -4.60 2.89 -3.35
C VAL A 204 -3.72 3.97 -2.74
N ALA A 205 -4.20 4.59 -1.67
CA ALA A 205 -3.43 5.48 -0.81
C ALA A 205 -3.27 4.83 0.56
N TYR A 206 -2.04 4.65 1.03
CA TYR A 206 -1.73 3.98 2.28
C TYR A 206 -0.53 4.62 2.99
N LYS A 207 -0.37 4.36 4.27
CA LYS A 207 0.79 4.80 5.04
C LYS A 207 1.83 3.69 5.08
N ARG A 208 3.05 3.99 4.61
CA ARG A 208 4.14 3.00 4.46
C ARG A 208 4.54 2.35 5.78
N ASP A 209 4.69 3.13 6.85
CA ASP A 209 5.08 2.59 8.17
C ASP A 209 4.01 1.64 8.75
N ALA A 210 2.74 1.86 8.44
CA ALA A 210 1.65 0.99 8.87
C ALA A 210 1.65 -0.39 8.16
N VAL A 211 2.31 -0.48 7.01
CA VAL A 211 2.43 -1.71 6.20
C VAL A 211 3.83 -2.34 6.26
N GLY A 212 4.67 -1.91 7.18
CA GLY A 212 6.02 -2.46 7.35
C GLY A 212 7.07 -1.91 6.37
N GLN A 213 6.76 -0.83 5.66
CA GLN A 213 7.70 -0.12 4.77
C GLN A 213 8.22 1.15 5.45
N ARG A 214 9.37 1.65 5.03
CA ARG A 214 9.88 2.95 5.47
C ARG A 214 9.18 4.10 4.73
N GLY A 215 8.75 5.13 5.46
CA GLY A 215 8.22 6.37 4.89
C GLY A 215 6.82 6.72 5.37
N GLY A 216 6.28 7.81 4.84
CA GLY A 216 4.97 8.38 5.15
C GLY A 216 3.85 7.86 4.23
N GLY A 217 2.97 8.77 3.81
CA GLY A 217 1.90 8.49 2.85
C GLY A 217 2.44 8.07 1.49
N HIS A 218 1.73 7.16 0.83
CA HIS A 218 2.08 6.70 -0.51
C HIS A 218 0.83 6.37 -1.32
N ILE A 219 0.94 6.54 -2.64
CA ILE A 219 -0.13 6.27 -3.60
C ILE A 219 0.45 5.44 -4.74
N SER A 220 -0.23 4.34 -5.10
CA SER A 220 0.20 3.47 -6.20
C SER A 220 -0.99 2.73 -6.83
N PRO A 221 -0.91 2.34 -8.11
CA PRO A 221 -1.89 1.46 -8.73
C PRO A 221 -1.82 0.04 -8.18
N LEU A 222 -2.94 -0.68 -8.22
CA LEU A 222 -2.99 -2.13 -8.03
C LEU A 222 -2.94 -2.85 -9.38
N GLY A 223 -2.09 -3.87 -9.48
CA GLY A 223 -1.90 -4.64 -10.70
C GLY A 223 -2.70 -5.94 -10.74
N ALA A 224 -2.82 -6.63 -9.62
CA ALA A 224 -3.43 -7.96 -9.54
C ALA A 224 -3.86 -8.30 -8.10
N TYR A 225 -4.66 -9.38 -7.98
CA TYR A 225 -4.96 -10.03 -6.70
C TYR A 225 -4.74 -11.53 -6.80
N ASP A 226 -4.00 -12.08 -5.86
CA ASP A 226 -3.79 -13.51 -5.68
C ASP A 226 -4.66 -14.03 -4.53
N ALA A 227 -5.63 -14.88 -4.88
CA ALA A 227 -6.61 -15.39 -3.93
C ALA A 227 -6.02 -16.41 -2.94
N GLU A 228 -4.97 -17.14 -3.35
CA GLU A 228 -4.34 -18.16 -2.49
C GLU A 228 -3.60 -17.52 -1.31
N SER A 229 -2.88 -16.42 -1.55
CA SER A 229 -2.18 -15.69 -0.51
C SER A 229 -2.95 -14.50 0.05
N ASP A 230 -4.19 -14.26 -0.39
CA ASP A 230 -5.01 -13.08 -0.06
C ASP A 230 -4.20 -11.78 -0.14
N SER A 231 -3.55 -11.54 -1.30
CA SER A 231 -2.63 -10.42 -1.46
C SER A 231 -2.90 -9.64 -2.74
N PHE A 232 -2.73 -8.32 -2.67
CA PHE A 232 -2.73 -7.43 -3.83
C PHE A 232 -1.32 -7.12 -4.31
N LEU A 233 -1.12 -7.10 -5.62
CA LEU A 233 0.10 -6.58 -6.23
C LEU A 233 0.03 -5.05 -6.30
N VAL A 234 0.80 -4.39 -5.46
CA VAL A 234 0.99 -2.94 -5.47
C VAL A 234 2.11 -2.61 -6.44
N LEU A 235 1.81 -1.81 -7.47
CA LEU A 235 2.78 -1.33 -8.45
C LEU A 235 3.45 -0.06 -7.91
N ASP A 236 4.33 -0.22 -6.93
CA ASP A 236 4.98 0.90 -6.25
C ASP A 236 5.75 1.77 -7.23
N VAL A 237 5.35 3.03 -7.33
CA VAL A 237 5.93 4.00 -8.27
C VAL A 237 7.22 4.65 -7.75
N ASN A 238 7.64 4.37 -6.51
CA ASN A 238 8.91 4.86 -5.96
C ASN A 238 10.02 3.82 -6.14
N PRO A 239 10.94 4.01 -7.09
CA PRO A 239 11.99 3.04 -7.38
C PRO A 239 13.03 2.89 -6.25
N ALA A 240 13.10 3.86 -5.34
CA ALA A 240 14.01 3.84 -4.18
C ALA A 240 13.40 3.17 -2.93
N SER A 241 12.17 2.64 -3.05
CA SER A 241 11.46 1.97 -1.96
C SER A 241 11.38 0.44 -2.20
N ALA A 242 10.19 -0.14 -2.05
CA ALA A 242 10.00 -1.59 -2.11
C ALA A 242 9.95 -2.17 -3.54
N GLY A 243 9.81 -1.34 -4.57
CA GLY A 243 9.46 -1.81 -5.91
C GLY A 243 8.04 -2.40 -5.93
N TRP A 244 7.69 -3.15 -6.96
CA TRP A 244 6.43 -3.86 -7.00
C TRP A 244 6.40 -4.97 -5.96
N VAL A 245 5.32 -5.03 -5.19
CA VAL A 245 5.24 -5.91 -4.02
C VAL A 245 3.84 -6.47 -3.85
N TRP A 246 3.77 -7.74 -3.53
CA TRP A 246 2.55 -8.39 -3.03
C TRP A 246 2.35 -8.03 -1.58
N MET A 247 1.24 -7.38 -1.29
CA MET A 247 0.87 -6.92 0.04
C MET A 247 -0.39 -7.65 0.49
N PRO A 248 -0.37 -8.32 1.64
CA PRO A 248 -1.56 -8.98 2.19
C PRO A 248 -2.72 -8.01 2.34
N THR A 249 -3.94 -8.46 2.05
CA THR A 249 -5.14 -7.62 2.06
C THR A 249 -5.33 -6.90 3.39
N ALA A 250 -5.21 -7.61 4.52
CA ALA A 250 -5.35 -7.00 5.85
C ALA A 250 -4.28 -5.92 6.10
N THR A 251 -3.03 -6.14 5.63
CA THR A 251 -1.94 -5.18 5.74
C THR A 251 -2.22 -3.92 4.92
N LEU A 252 -2.70 -4.07 3.68
CA LEU A 252 -3.07 -2.94 2.82
C LEU A 252 -4.22 -2.13 3.44
N ILE A 253 -5.26 -2.80 3.92
CA ILE A 253 -6.42 -2.16 4.58
C ILE A 253 -5.96 -1.40 5.83
N LYS A 254 -5.10 -1.99 6.66
CA LYS A 254 -4.50 -1.30 7.80
C LYS A 254 -3.78 -0.01 7.39
N GLY A 255 -3.03 -0.03 6.29
CA GLY A 255 -2.38 1.15 5.74
C GLY A 255 -3.36 2.22 5.25
N MET A 256 -4.48 1.81 4.63
CA MET A 256 -5.55 2.70 4.17
C MET A 256 -6.36 3.32 5.32
N ARG A 257 -6.55 2.63 6.45
CA ARG A 257 -7.24 3.14 7.64
C ARG A 257 -6.50 4.24 8.38
N THR A 258 -5.29 4.57 7.98
CA THR A 258 -4.54 5.63 8.62
C THR A 258 -5.05 7.01 8.21
N PHE A 259 -5.11 7.92 9.19
CA PHE A 259 -5.48 9.32 8.95
C PHE A 259 -4.41 10.03 8.10
N ASP A 260 -4.87 10.83 7.16
CA ASP A 260 -4.05 11.77 6.42
C ASP A 260 -4.27 13.20 6.95
N THR A 261 -4.11 14.22 6.14
CA THR A 261 -4.21 15.62 6.58
C THR A 261 -5.64 16.02 6.99
N VAL A 262 -6.66 15.46 6.34
CA VAL A 262 -8.08 15.84 6.55
C VAL A 262 -8.97 14.65 6.91
N GLU A 263 -8.73 13.51 6.31
CA GLU A 263 -9.53 12.29 6.46
C GLU A 263 -8.62 11.06 6.33
N ASN A 264 -9.15 9.86 6.52
CA ASN A 264 -8.38 8.64 6.29
C ASN A 264 -8.01 8.49 4.81
N ARG A 265 -7.02 7.67 4.57
CA ARG A 265 -6.65 7.20 3.24
C ARG A 265 -7.71 6.25 2.69
N GLY A 266 -7.47 5.68 1.54
CA GLY A 266 -8.42 4.78 0.91
C GLY A 266 -8.03 4.43 -0.50
N TYR A 267 -9.03 4.26 -1.37
CA TYR A 267 -8.79 3.88 -2.76
C TYR A 267 -9.73 4.57 -3.73
N ILE A 268 -9.30 4.63 -4.97
CA ILE A 268 -10.05 5.15 -6.10
C ILE A 268 -10.19 4.03 -7.13
N LEU A 269 -11.41 3.71 -7.50
CA LEU A 269 -11.68 2.90 -8.68
C LEU A 269 -11.82 3.83 -9.88
N VAL A 270 -11.12 3.50 -10.95
CA VAL A 270 -11.10 4.28 -12.19
C VAL A 270 -11.63 3.40 -13.32
N GLN A 271 -12.56 3.93 -14.09
CA GLN A 271 -13.19 3.21 -15.20
C GLN A 271 -12.90 3.89 -16.53
N SER A 272 -12.76 3.06 -17.55
CA SER A 272 -12.80 3.53 -18.95
C SER A 272 -14.16 4.17 -19.24
N PRO A 273 -14.20 5.31 -19.97
CA PRO A 273 -15.46 5.94 -20.40
C PRO A 273 -16.38 5.01 -21.17
#